data_5b8815ea10a7393da12ea0faa2fd4bfa
#
_entry.id   5b8815ea10a7393da12ea0faa2fd4bfa
#
_cell.length_a   1.000
_cell.length_b   1.000
_cell.length_c   1.000
_cell.angle_alpha   90.00
_cell.angle_beta   90.00
_cell.angle_gamma   90.00
#
_symmetry.space_group_name_H-M   'P 1'
#
loop_
_entity.id
_entity.type
_entity.pdbx_description
1 polymer ?
#
loop_
_entity_poly.entity_id
_entity_poly.type
_entity_poly.pdbx_seq_one_letter_code
_entity_poly.pdbx_strand_id
1 'polypeptide(L)'
;RRYLSYLAKGDAEGALSMVDPGVPNDQRIFLTNEVLASAASRLEVEAVEAEDTRGKRVEMSKVTAALRLDGHRFTHVFTLDRKDREDSIMSTWTIREGLVVPLKVSGHHVPRFSVGGAVTDLDSSAPEGMEYLFFPGVYDLQPEGTGEYVDAQSARAVVEDGTQGSSYETTHVTL
;
A
#
# COMPACT_ATOMS: atom_id res chain seq x y z
N ARG A 1 10.51 -8.76 7.92
CA ARG A 1 10.08 -8.16 9.22
C ARG A 1 10.29 -6.66 9.27
N ARG A 2 11.47 -6.13 8.97
CA ARG A 2 11.77 -4.69 9.06
C ARG A 2 10.85 -3.83 8.19
N TYR A 3 10.63 -4.21 6.93
CA TYR A 3 9.71 -3.55 6.03
C TYR A 3 8.28 -3.42 6.61
N LEU A 4 7.73 -4.55 7.07
CA LEU A 4 6.41 -4.58 7.69
C LEU A 4 6.34 -3.77 8.99
N SER A 5 7.42 -3.74 9.75
CA SER A 5 7.52 -2.89 10.95
C SER A 5 7.42 -1.40 10.63
N TYR A 6 7.97 -0.96 9.51
CA TYR A 6 7.81 0.43 9.04
C TYR A 6 6.34 0.74 8.72
N LEU A 7 5.66 -0.15 7.99
CA LEU A 7 4.25 0.03 7.65
C LEU A 7 3.35 0.07 8.91
N ALA A 8 3.56 -0.85 9.85
CA ALA A 8 2.81 -0.90 11.10
C ALA A 8 2.99 0.36 11.97
N LYS A 9 4.17 0.97 11.92
CA LYS A 9 4.49 2.20 12.67
C LYS A 9 4.06 3.49 11.97
N GLY A 10 3.65 3.42 10.71
CA GLY A 10 3.31 4.60 9.92
C GLY A 10 4.52 5.28 9.27
N ASP A 11 5.63 4.56 9.12
CA ASP A 11 6.87 5.05 8.51
C ASP A 11 6.94 4.65 7.04
N ALA A 12 6.29 5.45 6.19
CA ALA A 12 6.27 5.23 4.75
C ALA A 12 7.65 5.44 4.11
N GLU A 13 8.41 6.42 4.57
CA GLU A 13 9.77 6.69 4.06
C GLU A 13 10.71 5.54 4.34
N GLY A 14 10.65 4.97 5.56
CA GLY A 14 11.40 3.78 5.92
C GLY A 14 11.05 2.58 5.02
N ALA A 15 9.77 2.37 4.74
CA ALA A 15 9.33 1.32 3.83
C ALA A 15 9.82 1.55 2.39
N LEU A 16 9.68 2.77 1.86
CA LEU A 16 10.15 3.14 0.51
C LEU A 16 11.67 3.04 0.37
N SER A 17 12.42 3.28 1.43
CA SER A 17 13.89 3.11 1.43
C SER A 17 14.33 1.66 1.24
N MET A 18 13.47 0.71 1.61
CA MET A 18 13.74 -0.72 1.44
C MET A 18 13.28 -1.28 0.10
N VAL A 19 12.14 -0.77 -0.40
CA VAL A 19 11.51 -1.24 -1.64
C VAL A 19 10.97 -0.05 -2.40
N ASP A 20 11.56 0.25 -3.54
CA ASP A 20 11.01 1.25 -4.47
C ASP A 20 9.81 0.63 -5.22
N PRO A 21 8.62 1.25 -5.19
CA PRO A 21 7.45 0.74 -5.90
C PRO A 21 7.57 0.84 -7.44
N GLY A 22 8.62 1.50 -7.95
CA GLY A 22 8.87 1.64 -9.39
C GLY A 22 7.84 2.52 -10.13
N VAL A 23 7.14 3.40 -9.42
CA VAL A 23 6.14 4.29 -10.00
C VAL A 23 6.61 5.74 -10.03
N PRO A 24 6.11 6.58 -10.96
CA PRO A 24 6.43 8.01 -11.02
C PRO A 24 6.05 8.76 -9.74
N ASN A 25 6.68 9.91 -9.51
CA ASN A 25 6.46 10.70 -8.30
C ASN A 25 5.02 11.21 -8.15
N ASP A 26 4.33 11.49 -9.24
CA ASP A 26 2.92 11.89 -9.24
C ASP A 26 1.96 10.79 -8.75
N GLN A 27 2.38 9.52 -8.83
CA GLN A 27 1.63 8.37 -8.29
C GLN A 27 2.01 8.02 -6.85
N ARG A 28 2.93 8.77 -6.22
CA ARG A 28 3.40 8.56 -4.84
C ARG A 28 2.76 9.51 -3.82
N ILE A 29 1.80 10.31 -4.23
CA ILE A 29 1.22 11.38 -3.39
C ILE A 29 0.67 10.88 -2.06
N PHE A 30 0.14 9.65 -2.01
CA PHE A 30 -0.39 9.03 -0.80
C PHE A 30 0.59 8.05 -0.13
N LEU A 31 1.79 7.86 -0.69
CA LEU A 31 2.85 7.02 -0.11
C LEU A 31 3.77 7.86 0.79
N THR A 32 3.20 8.57 1.74
CA THR A 32 3.92 9.47 2.65
C THR A 32 3.67 9.11 4.11
N ASN A 33 4.55 9.57 4.99
CA ASN A 33 4.42 9.36 6.43
C ASN A 33 3.11 9.96 6.95
N GLU A 34 2.74 11.16 6.49
CA GLU A 34 1.54 11.88 6.92
C GLU A 34 0.28 11.09 6.58
N VAL A 35 0.19 10.58 5.37
CA VAL A 35 -0.97 9.78 4.91
C VAL A 35 -1.04 8.45 5.67
N LEU A 36 0.05 7.71 5.76
CA LEU A 36 0.07 6.42 6.46
C LEU A 36 -0.20 6.59 7.96
N ALA A 37 0.32 7.65 8.58
CA ALA A 37 0.07 7.94 9.98
C ALA A 37 -1.38 8.36 10.24
N SER A 38 -2.08 8.97 9.27
CA SER A 38 -3.48 9.39 9.37
C SER A 38 -4.46 8.21 9.31
N ALA A 39 -4.03 7.03 8.89
CA ALA A 39 -4.88 5.86 8.79
C ALA A 39 -5.56 5.55 10.14
N ALA A 40 -6.88 5.34 10.11
CA ALA A 40 -7.66 4.98 11.29
C ALA A 40 -7.24 3.60 11.83
N SER A 41 -6.81 2.70 10.95
CA SER A 41 -6.20 1.43 11.28
C SER A 41 -5.02 1.17 10.35
N ARG A 42 -3.93 0.65 10.89
CA ARG A 42 -2.73 0.25 10.17
C ARG A 42 -2.53 -1.25 10.27
N LEU A 43 -1.63 -1.73 9.43
CA LEU A 43 -1.26 -3.13 9.37
C LEU A 43 -0.69 -3.61 10.71
N GLU A 44 -1.18 -4.74 11.18
CA GLU A 44 -0.62 -5.49 12.31
C GLU A 44 0.04 -6.77 11.79
N VAL A 45 1.24 -7.06 12.28
CA VAL A 45 2.01 -8.24 11.89
C VAL A 45 1.85 -9.32 12.94
N GLU A 46 1.18 -10.41 12.59
CA GLU A 46 0.97 -11.53 13.51
C GLU A 46 2.13 -12.55 13.45
N ALA A 47 2.56 -12.92 12.24
CA ALA A 47 3.66 -13.86 12.03
C ALA A 47 4.40 -13.58 10.73
N VAL A 48 5.67 -13.96 10.69
CA VAL A 48 6.49 -13.91 9.46
C VAL A 48 7.32 -15.18 9.39
N GLU A 49 7.08 -15.98 8.36
CA GLU A 49 7.75 -17.24 8.12
C GLU A 49 8.55 -17.16 6.82
N ALA A 50 9.82 -17.49 6.89
CA ALA A 50 10.70 -17.56 5.73
C ALA A 50 10.86 -19.02 5.29
N GLU A 51 10.90 -19.22 3.98
CA GLU A 51 11.27 -20.52 3.41
C GLU A 51 12.67 -20.93 3.85
N ASP A 52 12.85 -22.19 4.23
CA ASP A 52 14.18 -22.72 4.61
C ASP A 52 15.05 -22.91 3.38
N THR A 53 16.00 -22.02 3.20
CA THR A 53 16.98 -22.04 2.10
C THR A 53 18.38 -22.47 2.54
N ARG A 54 18.53 -22.92 3.82
CA ARG A 54 19.83 -23.35 4.34
C ARG A 54 20.39 -24.52 3.55
N GLY A 55 21.65 -24.39 3.14
CA GLY A 55 22.35 -25.41 2.35
C GLY A 55 21.95 -25.49 0.88
N LYS A 56 21.04 -24.61 0.42
CA LYS A 56 20.63 -24.52 -0.98
C LYS A 56 21.21 -23.27 -1.63
N ARG A 57 21.72 -23.41 -2.83
CA ARG A 57 22.15 -22.26 -3.64
C ARG A 57 20.93 -21.77 -4.44
N VAL A 58 20.10 -20.91 -3.83
CA VAL A 58 18.89 -20.37 -4.45
C VAL A 58 19.04 -18.87 -4.68
N GLU A 59 18.52 -18.39 -5.80
CA GLU A 59 18.52 -16.96 -6.16
C GLU A 59 17.28 -16.23 -5.65
N MET A 60 16.24 -16.98 -5.33
CA MET A 60 14.96 -16.45 -4.82
C MET A 60 14.52 -17.23 -3.58
N SER A 61 13.81 -16.55 -2.70
CA SER A 61 13.14 -17.14 -1.54
C SER A 61 11.80 -16.48 -1.33
N LYS A 62 10.90 -17.18 -0.66
CA LYS A 62 9.59 -16.65 -0.27
C LYS A 62 9.52 -16.43 1.22
N VAL A 63 8.81 -15.35 1.59
CA VAL A 63 8.49 -15.03 2.97
C VAL A 63 6.99 -14.82 3.07
N THR A 64 6.34 -15.63 3.88
CA THR A 64 4.90 -15.53 4.14
C THR A 64 4.68 -14.72 5.40
N ALA A 65 3.85 -13.69 5.29
CA ALA A 65 3.45 -12.86 6.41
C ALA A 65 1.96 -13.05 6.71
N ALA A 66 1.63 -13.40 7.95
CA ALA A 66 0.27 -13.34 8.46
C ALA A 66 0.04 -11.94 9.03
N LEU A 67 -0.96 -11.27 8.49
CA LEU A 67 -1.24 -9.87 8.72
C LEU A 67 -2.68 -9.68 9.17
N ARG A 68 -2.93 -8.58 9.87
CA ARG A 68 -4.27 -8.16 10.26
C ARG A 68 -4.45 -6.66 9.98
N LEU A 69 -5.61 -6.31 9.46
CA LEU A 69 -6.03 -4.94 9.23
C LEU A 69 -7.49 -4.79 9.64
N ASP A 70 -7.76 -3.86 10.54
CA ASP A 70 -9.11 -3.58 11.06
C ASP A 70 -9.86 -4.85 11.53
N GLY A 71 -9.13 -5.75 12.21
CA GLY A 71 -9.65 -7.03 12.68
C GLY A 71 -9.74 -8.14 11.64
N HIS A 72 -9.52 -7.84 10.36
CA HIS A 72 -9.53 -8.81 9.27
C HIS A 72 -8.13 -9.39 9.06
N ARG A 73 -8.02 -10.72 9.03
CA ARG A 73 -6.76 -11.45 8.83
C ARG A 73 -6.58 -11.82 7.38
N PHE A 74 -5.37 -11.66 6.89
CA PHE A 74 -4.97 -12.08 5.55
C PHE A 74 -3.50 -12.49 5.53
N THR A 75 -3.09 -13.12 4.45
CA THR A 75 -1.72 -13.58 4.25
C THR A 75 -1.14 -12.93 3.00
N HIS A 76 0.10 -12.45 3.09
CA HIS A 76 0.85 -11.94 1.94
C HIS A 76 2.17 -12.69 1.78
N VAL A 77 2.52 -13.03 0.54
CA VAL A 77 3.76 -13.73 0.21
C VAL A 77 4.70 -12.77 -0.51
N PHE A 78 5.81 -12.45 0.14
CA PHE A 78 6.89 -11.66 -0.45
C PHE A 78 7.86 -12.56 -1.20
N THR A 79 8.27 -12.14 -2.39
CA THR A 79 9.42 -12.72 -3.09
C THR A 79 10.67 -11.91 -2.76
N LEU A 80 11.72 -12.60 -2.34
CA LEU A 80 13.03 -12.03 -2.08
C LEU A 80 14.00 -12.46 -3.15
N ASP A 81 14.76 -11.52 -3.67
CA ASP A 81 15.87 -11.78 -4.57
C ASP A 81 17.18 -11.73 -3.81
N ARG A 82 18.05 -12.71 -4.10
CA ARG A 82 19.40 -12.72 -3.58
C ARG A 82 20.26 -11.76 -4.40
N LYS A 83 20.93 -10.85 -3.70
CA LYS A 83 21.97 -10.02 -4.29
C LYS A 83 23.32 -10.44 -3.72
N ASP A 84 24.19 -10.94 -4.59
CA ASP A 84 25.58 -11.17 -4.23
C ASP A 84 26.29 -9.82 -4.25
N ARG A 85 26.97 -9.48 -3.17
CA ARG A 85 27.85 -8.32 -3.14
C ARG A 85 29.18 -8.72 -3.77
N GLU A 86 29.64 -7.96 -4.77
CA GLU A 86 30.90 -8.22 -5.49
C GLU A 86 32.12 -8.28 -4.55
N ASP A 87 32.07 -7.63 -3.40
CA ASP A 87 33.16 -7.50 -2.42
C ASP A 87 32.92 -8.26 -1.11
N SER A 88 31.92 -9.11 -1.00
CA SER A 88 31.56 -9.74 0.27
C SER A 88 31.15 -11.21 0.10
N ILE A 89 31.63 -12.05 1.04
CA ILE A 89 31.19 -13.44 1.17
C ILE A 89 29.70 -13.52 1.60
N MET A 90 29.09 -12.40 1.95
CA MET A 90 27.72 -12.34 2.43
C MET A 90 26.78 -11.89 1.32
N SER A 91 25.85 -12.76 0.94
CA SER A 91 24.71 -12.39 0.11
C SER A 91 23.65 -11.65 0.93
N THR A 92 22.99 -10.66 0.32
CA THR A 92 21.88 -9.93 0.91
C THR A 92 20.58 -10.29 0.19
N TRP A 93 19.46 -10.27 0.93
CA TRP A 93 18.13 -10.49 0.38
C TRP A 93 17.40 -9.17 0.26
N THR A 94 16.83 -8.91 -0.92
CA THR A 94 16.01 -7.73 -1.19
C THR A 94 14.59 -8.15 -1.55
N ILE A 95 13.61 -7.41 -1.05
CA ILE A 95 12.20 -7.62 -1.41
C ILE A 95 12.02 -7.17 -2.86
N ARG A 96 11.44 -8.04 -3.70
CA ARG A 96 11.20 -7.74 -5.11
C ARG A 96 10.11 -6.69 -5.29
N GLU A 97 8.99 -6.87 -4.61
CA GLU A 97 7.83 -5.98 -4.68
C GLU A 97 7.36 -5.62 -3.29
N GLY A 98 7.11 -4.32 -3.07
CA GLY A 98 6.53 -3.82 -1.84
C GLY A 98 5.03 -4.07 -1.77
N LEU A 99 4.47 -3.87 -0.59
CA LEU A 99 3.05 -3.98 -0.35
C LEU A 99 2.39 -2.61 -0.61
N VAL A 100 2.17 -2.30 -1.87
CA VAL A 100 1.49 -1.09 -2.35
C VAL A 100 0.24 -1.52 -3.11
N VAL A 101 -0.90 -1.00 -2.72
CA VAL A 101 -2.21 -1.45 -3.19
C VAL A 101 -2.93 -0.32 -3.93
N PRO A 102 -3.48 -0.56 -5.13
CA PRO A 102 -4.29 0.40 -5.83
C PRO A 102 -5.67 0.55 -5.17
N LEU A 103 -6.11 1.80 -5.02
CA LEU A 103 -7.47 2.17 -4.65
C LEU A 103 -8.09 2.95 -5.80
N LYS A 104 -9.23 2.51 -6.31
CA LYS A 104 -9.98 3.20 -7.32
C LYS A 104 -10.94 4.20 -6.68
N VAL A 105 -10.82 5.48 -7.03
CA VAL A 105 -11.67 6.56 -6.52
C VAL A 105 -12.43 7.20 -7.66
N SER A 106 -13.73 7.29 -7.51
CA SER A 106 -14.61 8.04 -8.41
C SER A 106 -15.39 9.09 -7.63
N GLY A 107 -15.89 10.10 -8.31
CA GLY A 107 -16.71 11.12 -7.69
C GLY A 107 -17.57 11.82 -8.74
N HIS A 108 -18.79 12.23 -8.34
CA HIS A 108 -19.67 13.00 -9.20
C HIS A 108 -19.68 14.45 -8.71
N HIS A 109 -19.20 15.36 -9.57
CA HIS A 109 -19.01 16.78 -9.22
C HIS A 109 -18.01 17.03 -8.07
N VAL A 110 -17.10 16.10 -7.83
CA VAL A 110 -16.01 16.25 -6.85
C VAL A 110 -14.71 16.46 -7.61
N PRO A 111 -14.15 17.69 -7.65
CA PRO A 111 -12.95 17.99 -8.45
C PRO A 111 -11.67 17.49 -7.81
N ARG A 112 -11.64 17.35 -6.49
CA ARG A 112 -10.47 16.93 -5.70
C ARG A 112 -10.91 16.19 -4.46
N PHE A 113 -10.00 15.41 -3.91
CA PHE A 113 -10.16 14.81 -2.58
C PHE A 113 -8.84 14.85 -1.80
N SER A 114 -8.93 14.67 -0.49
CA SER A 114 -7.76 14.62 0.39
C SER A 114 -7.78 13.38 1.27
N VAL A 115 -6.57 12.91 1.60
CA VAL A 115 -6.32 11.86 2.58
C VAL A 115 -5.14 12.29 3.44
N GLY A 116 -5.33 12.40 4.75
CA GLY A 116 -4.26 12.79 5.68
C GLY A 116 -3.62 14.13 5.36
N GLY A 117 -4.37 15.08 4.79
CA GLY A 117 -3.89 16.41 4.37
C GLY A 117 -3.25 16.45 2.97
N ALA A 118 -2.99 15.33 2.33
CA ALA A 118 -2.55 15.28 0.94
C ALA A 118 -3.77 15.40 0.00
N VAL A 119 -3.73 16.38 -0.90
CA VAL A 119 -4.83 16.69 -1.84
C VAL A 119 -4.44 16.31 -3.24
N THR A 120 -5.35 15.68 -3.98
CA THR A 120 -5.16 15.35 -5.39
C THR A 120 -6.39 15.67 -6.21
N ASP A 121 -6.20 15.88 -7.51
CA ASP A 121 -7.29 16.07 -8.46
C ASP A 121 -8.01 14.75 -8.72
N LEU A 122 -9.32 14.84 -8.94
CA LEU A 122 -10.18 13.73 -9.32
C LEU A 122 -10.86 14.08 -10.63
N ASP A 123 -10.66 13.25 -11.66
CA ASP A 123 -11.34 13.41 -12.93
C ASP A 123 -12.77 12.87 -12.83
N SER A 124 -13.72 13.77 -12.64
CA SER A 124 -15.14 13.45 -12.56
C SER A 124 -15.76 12.99 -13.89
N SER A 125 -15.02 13.12 -14.99
CA SER A 125 -15.43 12.62 -16.32
C SER A 125 -15.07 11.14 -16.51
N ALA A 126 -14.23 10.57 -15.65
CA ALA A 126 -13.87 9.15 -15.64
C ALA A 126 -14.92 8.33 -14.88
N PRO A 127 -15.89 7.69 -15.53
CA PRO A 127 -16.98 7.00 -14.84
C PRO A 127 -16.50 5.80 -14.02
N GLU A 128 -15.38 5.22 -14.41
CA GLU A 128 -14.77 4.10 -13.71
C GLU A 128 -13.82 4.52 -12.58
N GLY A 129 -13.61 5.83 -12.39
CA GLY A 129 -12.70 6.40 -11.40
C GLY A 129 -11.22 6.34 -11.82
N MET A 130 -10.36 6.87 -10.95
CA MET A 130 -8.91 6.88 -11.11
C MET A 130 -8.26 6.02 -10.04
N GLU A 131 -7.14 5.38 -10.37
CA GLU A 131 -6.37 4.57 -9.44
C GLU A 131 -5.33 5.42 -8.71
N TYR A 132 -5.27 5.23 -7.39
CA TYR A 132 -4.28 5.83 -6.51
C TYR A 132 -3.62 4.74 -5.67
N LEU A 133 -2.33 4.89 -5.39
CA LEU A 133 -1.55 3.90 -4.66
C LEU A 133 -1.46 4.25 -3.18
N PHE A 134 -1.72 3.25 -2.32
CA PHE A 134 -1.65 3.35 -0.87
C PHE A 134 -0.86 2.17 -0.28
N PHE A 135 -0.27 2.39 0.88
CA PHE A 135 0.06 1.27 1.76
C PHE A 135 -1.21 0.73 2.41
N PRO A 136 -1.26 -0.56 2.80
CA PRO A 136 -2.43 -1.11 3.48
C PRO A 136 -2.81 -0.32 4.73
N GLY A 137 -4.08 -0.01 4.84
CA GLY A 137 -4.63 0.78 5.93
C GLY A 137 -6.11 1.09 5.72
N VAL A 138 -6.74 1.66 6.74
CA VAL A 138 -8.08 2.21 6.66
C VAL A 138 -7.98 3.72 6.60
N TYR A 139 -8.40 4.30 5.49
CA TYR A 139 -8.25 5.74 5.22
C TYR A 139 -9.60 6.43 5.11
N ASP A 140 -9.67 7.67 5.60
CA ASP A 140 -10.79 8.56 5.38
C ASP A 140 -10.48 9.51 4.21
N LEU A 141 -11.31 9.43 3.16
CA LEU A 141 -11.23 10.28 1.99
C LEU A 141 -12.19 11.44 2.15
N GLN A 142 -11.70 12.67 2.02
CA GLN A 142 -12.50 13.90 2.16
C GLN A 142 -12.65 14.56 0.80
N PRO A 143 -13.87 14.81 0.32
CA PRO A 143 -14.08 15.59 -0.90
C PRO A 143 -13.66 17.04 -0.67
N GLU A 144 -13.04 17.62 -1.69
CA GLU A 144 -12.50 18.99 -1.66
C GLU A 144 -13.00 19.79 -2.87
N GLY A 145 -13.21 21.10 -2.66
CA GLY A 145 -13.59 22.00 -3.74
C GLY A 145 -15.00 21.82 -4.30
N THR A 146 -15.88 21.18 -3.54
CA THR A 146 -17.30 21.04 -3.89
C THR A 146 -18.03 22.37 -3.72
N GLY A 147 -18.96 22.66 -4.64
CA GLY A 147 -19.81 23.85 -4.53
C GLY A 147 -20.86 23.70 -3.42
N GLU A 148 -21.50 24.81 -3.04
CA GLU A 148 -22.52 24.87 -1.95
C GLU A 148 -23.73 23.94 -2.17
N TYR A 149 -23.92 23.42 -3.39
CA TYR A 149 -25.05 22.56 -3.76
C TYR A 149 -24.67 21.11 -4.01
N VAL A 150 -23.43 20.73 -3.71
CA VAL A 150 -22.96 19.35 -3.89
C VAL A 150 -22.92 18.67 -2.53
N ASP A 151 -23.76 17.68 -2.36
CA ASP A 151 -23.83 16.86 -1.14
C ASP A 151 -22.79 15.71 -1.23
N ALA A 152 -21.52 16.10 -1.30
CA ALA A 152 -20.42 15.13 -1.33
C ALA A 152 -20.08 14.71 0.10
N GLN A 153 -20.03 13.41 0.33
CA GLN A 153 -19.77 12.84 1.64
C GLN A 153 -18.35 12.26 1.70
N SER A 154 -17.73 12.34 2.89
CA SER A 154 -16.50 11.62 3.15
C SER A 154 -16.73 10.11 3.10
N ALA A 155 -15.76 9.38 2.58
CA ALA A 155 -15.81 7.94 2.47
C ALA A 155 -14.64 7.29 3.23
N ARG A 156 -14.89 6.13 3.81
CA ARG A 156 -13.85 5.30 4.43
C ARG A 156 -13.49 4.16 3.51
N ALA A 157 -12.21 4.05 3.19
CA ALA A 157 -11.68 2.97 2.37
C ALA A 157 -10.81 2.03 3.21
N VAL A 158 -11.06 0.74 3.09
CA VAL A 158 -10.17 -0.32 3.60
C VAL A 158 -9.28 -0.75 2.44
N VAL A 159 -8.00 -0.39 2.52
CA VAL A 159 -7.00 -0.74 1.52
C VAL A 159 -6.22 -1.93 2.04
N GLU A 160 -6.51 -3.10 1.51
CA GLU A 160 -5.83 -4.35 1.87
C GLU A 160 -5.40 -5.10 0.62
N ASP A 161 -4.37 -5.96 0.78
CA ASP A 161 -3.94 -6.81 -0.32
C ASP A 161 -4.83 -8.04 -0.42
N GLY A 162 -5.65 -8.08 -1.46
CA GLY A 162 -6.59 -9.17 -1.75
C GLY A 162 -5.96 -10.44 -2.33
N THR A 163 -4.69 -10.76 -2.06
CA THR A 163 -3.99 -11.92 -2.63
C THR A 163 -4.37 -13.27 -1.99
N GLN A 164 -5.64 -13.51 -1.77
CA GLN A 164 -6.17 -14.86 -1.69
C GLN A 164 -6.76 -15.25 -3.06
N GLY A 165 -5.89 -15.63 -3.99
CA GLY A 165 -6.30 -16.26 -5.25
C GLY A 165 -6.87 -15.33 -6.32
N SER A 166 -6.03 -14.92 -7.23
CA SER A 166 -6.32 -14.57 -8.62
C SER A 166 -7.42 -13.55 -8.91
N SER A 167 -7.30 -12.38 -8.44
CA SER A 167 -7.60 -11.12 -9.13
C SER A 167 -7.36 -9.99 -8.15
N TYR A 168 -6.60 -9.00 -8.59
CA TYR A 168 -6.53 -7.71 -7.88
C TYR A 168 -7.93 -7.10 -7.94
N GLU A 169 -8.77 -7.41 -6.97
CA GLU A 169 -9.97 -6.61 -6.79
C GLU A 169 -9.51 -5.26 -6.25
N THR A 170 -9.37 -4.32 -7.17
CA THR A 170 -9.14 -2.94 -6.82
C THR A 170 -10.31 -2.47 -5.98
N THR A 171 -10.09 -2.14 -4.73
CA THR A 171 -11.12 -1.55 -3.87
C THR A 171 -11.59 -0.25 -4.53
N HIS A 172 -12.89 -0.08 -4.69
CA HIS A 172 -13.51 1.09 -5.30
C HIS A 172 -14.28 1.90 -4.25
N VAL A 173 -14.02 3.20 -4.23
CA VAL A 173 -14.71 4.16 -3.38
C VAL A 173 -15.30 5.26 -4.24
N THR A 174 -16.55 5.63 -3.94
CA THR A 174 -17.26 6.76 -4.58
C THR A 174 -17.45 7.88 -3.57
N LEU A 175 -17.10 9.09 -3.97
CA LEU A 175 -17.29 10.34 -3.22
C LEU A 175 -18.49 11.14 -3.73
#